data_f5f77e4d1b85139d3097ea8418876911
#
_entry.id   f5f77e4d1b85139d3097ea8418876911
#
_cell.length_a   1.000
_cell.length_b   1.000
_cell.length_c   1.000
_cell.angle_alpha   90.00
_cell.angle_beta   90.00
_cell.angle_gamma   90.00
#
_symmetry.space_group_name_H-M   'P 1'
#
loop_
_entity.id
_entity.type
_entity.pdbx_description
1 polymer ?
#
loop_
_entity_poly.entity_id
_entity_poly.type
_entity_poly.pdbx_seq_one_letter_code
_entity_poly.pdbx_strand_id
1 'polypeptide(L)'
;MEQDAIPAYGGLAPMLPVTNVARAIAFYEGLGFQIGNTHTPEGGDAPVWAWLYSGQAHVMVTQADGPIEATHHSASIWLYTRDVKAAHTSLQSRGVEVGTIDYPFYNPGGEFHVHDPDGYAVFIAHLD
;
A
#
# COMPACT_ATOMS: atom_id res chain seq x y z
N MET A 1 6.47 28.02 -24.90
CA MET A 1 7.67 28.41 -24.14
C MET A 1 7.95 27.40 -23.05
N GLU A 2 9.21 27.02 -22.91
CA GLU A 2 9.58 26.00 -21.95
C GLU A 2 9.34 26.42 -20.49
N GLN A 3 9.40 27.73 -20.20
CA GLN A 3 9.18 28.20 -18.85
C GLN A 3 7.74 27.97 -18.35
N ASP A 4 6.81 27.68 -19.27
CA ASP A 4 5.43 27.37 -18.88
C ASP A 4 5.18 25.88 -18.69
N ALA A 5 6.16 25.05 -19.01
CA ALA A 5 6.02 23.62 -18.87
C ALA A 5 6.10 23.21 -17.40
N ILE A 6 5.26 22.26 -17.02
CA ILE A 6 5.31 21.68 -15.67
C ILE A 6 6.36 20.58 -15.69
N PRO A 7 7.36 20.64 -14.80
CA PRO A 7 8.35 19.57 -14.72
C PRO A 7 7.69 18.23 -14.38
N ALA A 8 8.26 17.14 -14.87
CA ALA A 8 7.77 15.81 -14.57
C ALA A 8 7.87 15.53 -13.06
N TYR A 9 6.89 14.81 -12.53
CA TYR A 9 6.89 14.43 -11.12
C TYR A 9 7.84 13.25 -10.90
N GLY A 10 8.53 13.25 -9.75
CA GLY A 10 9.51 12.23 -9.42
C GLY A 10 8.95 11.05 -8.65
N GLY A 11 7.68 11.11 -8.28
CA GLY A 11 7.07 10.03 -7.54
C GLY A 11 5.63 10.32 -7.19
N LEU A 12 5.01 9.35 -6.54
CA LEU A 12 3.62 9.47 -6.09
C LEU A 12 3.47 8.67 -4.81
N ALA A 13 2.75 9.20 -3.85
CA ALA A 13 2.43 8.48 -2.62
C ALA A 13 0.97 8.76 -2.25
N PRO A 14 0.11 7.73 -2.24
CA PRO A 14 -1.21 7.88 -1.66
C PRO A 14 -1.09 8.05 -0.15
N MET A 15 -2.02 8.76 0.46
CA MET A 15 -2.12 8.85 1.92
C MET A 15 -3.48 8.31 2.35
N LEU A 16 -3.46 7.28 3.18
CA LEU A 16 -4.64 6.54 3.61
C LEU A 16 -4.97 6.86 5.06
N PRO A 17 -6.18 7.38 5.33
CA PRO A 17 -6.67 7.43 6.72
C PRO A 17 -6.89 6.01 7.22
N VAL A 18 -6.38 5.70 8.42
CA VAL A 18 -6.48 4.36 9.00
C VAL A 18 -6.93 4.45 10.45
N THR A 19 -7.51 3.37 10.94
CA THR A 19 -8.00 3.30 12.31
C THR A 19 -6.87 3.27 13.33
N ASN A 20 -5.77 2.60 12.98
CA ASN A 20 -4.63 2.41 13.88
C ASN A 20 -3.35 2.40 13.03
N VAL A 21 -2.55 3.46 13.16
CA VAL A 21 -1.35 3.63 12.34
C VAL A 21 -0.33 2.51 12.60
N ALA A 22 -0.12 2.11 13.84
CA ALA A 22 0.84 1.04 14.15
C ALA A 22 0.44 -0.28 13.50
N ARG A 23 -0.86 -0.59 13.50
CA ARG A 23 -1.37 -1.80 12.85
C ARG A 23 -1.22 -1.73 11.33
N ALA A 24 -1.47 -0.57 10.74
CA ALA A 24 -1.27 -0.37 9.31
C ALA A 24 0.21 -0.53 8.93
N ILE A 25 1.12 0.03 9.72
CA ILE A 25 2.56 -0.13 9.49
C ILE A 25 2.92 -1.62 9.47
N ALA A 26 2.46 -2.37 10.46
CA ALA A 26 2.78 -3.81 10.54
C ALA A 26 2.27 -4.56 9.31
N PHE A 27 1.08 -4.22 8.82
CA PHE A 27 0.53 -4.84 7.62
C PHE A 27 1.42 -4.57 6.40
N TYR A 28 1.79 -3.31 6.16
CA TYR A 28 2.60 -2.97 4.99
C TYR A 28 4.03 -3.49 5.11
N GLU A 29 4.58 -3.56 6.33
CA GLU A 29 5.86 -4.26 6.54
C GLU A 29 5.75 -5.73 6.13
N GLY A 30 4.62 -6.36 6.42
CA GLY A 30 4.34 -7.73 5.97
C GLY A 30 4.31 -7.87 4.45
N LEU A 31 3.99 -6.81 3.73
CA LEU A 31 4.05 -6.78 2.26
C LEU A 31 5.45 -6.47 1.71
N GLY A 32 6.41 -6.17 2.58
CA GLY A 32 7.78 -5.87 2.17
C GLY A 32 8.15 -4.40 2.23
N PHE A 33 7.29 -3.56 2.78
CA PHE A 33 7.59 -2.14 2.92
C PHE A 33 8.50 -1.89 4.10
N GLN A 34 9.26 -0.82 4.03
CA GLN A 34 10.11 -0.34 5.11
C GLN A 34 9.59 0.99 5.62
N ILE A 35 9.87 1.31 6.88
CA ILE A 35 9.49 2.59 7.45
C ILE A 35 10.50 3.63 6.99
N GLY A 36 10.00 4.67 6.30
CA GLY A 36 10.83 5.82 5.92
C GLY A 36 10.82 6.89 6.99
N ASN A 37 9.65 7.16 7.57
CA ASN A 37 9.51 8.13 8.63
C ASN A 37 8.19 7.91 9.38
N THR A 38 8.15 8.33 10.63
CA THR A 38 6.93 8.30 11.44
C THR A 38 6.83 9.59 12.25
N HIS A 39 5.62 9.88 12.71
CA HIS A 39 5.40 11.00 13.62
C HIS A 39 4.56 10.53 14.80
N THR A 40 5.12 10.72 16.00
CA THR A 40 4.40 10.53 17.27
C THR A 40 4.29 11.90 17.92
N PRO A 41 3.07 12.37 18.24
CA PRO A 41 2.94 13.70 18.86
C PRO A 41 3.62 13.77 20.21
N GLU A 42 4.02 14.96 20.60
CA GLU A 42 4.57 15.19 21.92
C GLU A 42 3.55 14.79 22.98
N GLY A 43 3.98 13.99 23.95
CA GLY A 43 3.09 13.46 24.98
C GLY A 43 2.30 12.25 24.56
N GLY A 44 2.34 11.86 23.27
CA GLY A 44 1.72 10.64 22.80
C GLY A 44 2.68 9.45 22.88
N ASP A 45 2.11 8.25 22.80
CA ASP A 45 2.89 7.02 22.88
C ASP A 45 2.72 6.14 21.63
N ALA A 46 2.01 6.64 20.62
CA ALA A 46 1.78 5.91 19.37
C ALA A 46 1.89 6.85 18.17
N PRO A 47 2.36 6.32 17.02
CA PRO A 47 2.45 7.14 15.81
C PRO A 47 1.06 7.49 15.27
N VAL A 48 0.94 8.70 14.70
CA VAL A 48 -0.29 9.15 14.04
C VAL A 48 -0.09 9.32 12.54
N TRP A 49 1.10 9.09 12.05
CA TRP A 49 1.44 9.17 10.64
C TRP A 49 2.69 8.35 10.37
N ALA A 50 2.76 7.78 9.17
CA ALA A 50 3.96 7.09 8.70
C ALA A 50 4.08 7.22 7.19
N TRP A 51 5.33 7.26 6.72
CA TRP A 51 5.71 7.12 5.33
C TRP A 51 6.44 5.80 5.18
N LEU A 52 5.96 4.96 4.28
CA LEU A 52 6.47 3.62 4.04
C LEU A 52 6.89 3.50 2.58
N TYR A 53 7.91 2.69 2.31
CA TYR A 53 8.38 2.53 0.94
C TYR A 53 8.88 1.11 0.68
N SER A 54 8.82 0.70 -0.58
CA SER A 54 9.43 -0.52 -1.09
C SER A 54 9.89 -0.21 -2.51
N GLY A 55 11.20 -0.08 -2.71
CA GLY A 55 11.72 0.37 -4.01
C GLY A 55 11.14 1.72 -4.39
N GLN A 56 10.46 1.78 -5.53
CA GLN A 56 9.84 3.00 -6.03
C GLN A 56 8.39 3.18 -5.56
N ALA A 57 7.87 2.22 -4.82
CA ALA A 57 6.51 2.28 -4.30
C ALA A 57 6.50 3.00 -2.95
N HIS A 58 5.56 3.93 -2.79
CA HIS A 58 5.42 4.72 -1.55
C HIS A 58 3.97 4.71 -1.11
N VAL A 59 3.76 4.67 0.20
CA VAL A 59 2.44 4.83 0.79
C VAL A 59 2.59 5.57 2.12
N MET A 60 1.64 6.45 2.41
CA MET A 60 1.57 7.10 3.71
C MET A 60 0.27 6.68 4.39
N VAL A 61 0.32 6.54 5.70
CA VAL A 61 -0.87 6.27 6.51
C VAL A 61 -0.98 7.35 7.57
N THR A 62 -2.22 7.75 7.86
CA THR A 62 -2.48 8.79 8.85
C THR A 62 -3.67 8.38 9.72
N GLN A 63 -3.65 8.79 10.99
CA GLN A 63 -4.73 8.47 11.90
C GLN A 63 -6.01 9.14 11.43
N ALA A 64 -7.07 8.35 11.24
CA ALA A 64 -8.37 8.87 10.85
C ALA A 64 -9.02 9.67 11.99
N ASP A 65 -9.83 10.66 11.62
CA ASP A 65 -10.59 11.48 12.59
C ASP A 65 -11.82 10.77 13.12
N GLY A 66 -12.25 9.68 12.48
CA GLY A 66 -13.44 8.95 12.86
C GLY A 66 -13.41 7.53 12.31
N PRO A 67 -14.53 6.82 12.40
CA PRO A 67 -14.60 5.42 11.93
C PRO A 67 -14.30 5.30 10.44
N ILE A 68 -13.69 4.17 10.07
CA ILE A 68 -13.43 3.81 8.67
C ILE A 68 -14.42 2.72 8.27
N GLU A 69 -15.15 2.96 7.19
CA GLU A 69 -16.10 1.98 6.64
C GLU A 69 -15.36 1.08 5.65
N ALA A 70 -14.93 -0.09 6.13
CA ALA A 70 -14.05 -1.00 5.38
C ALA A 70 -14.61 -1.41 4.02
N THR A 71 -15.93 -1.42 3.84
CA THR A 71 -16.58 -1.85 2.60
C THR A 71 -16.89 -0.69 1.64
N HIS A 72 -16.58 0.54 2.01
CA HIS A 72 -16.95 1.73 1.24
C HIS A 72 -15.79 2.39 0.51
N HIS A 73 -14.63 1.72 0.41
CA HIS A 73 -13.50 2.28 -0.33
C HIS A 73 -13.70 2.08 -1.82
N SER A 74 -13.68 3.19 -2.58
CA SER A 74 -13.77 3.12 -4.03
C SER A 74 -12.39 3.12 -4.70
N ALA A 75 -11.35 3.56 -3.99
CA ALA A 75 -10.00 3.58 -4.52
C ALA A 75 -9.26 2.31 -4.12
N SER A 76 -8.32 1.89 -4.93
CA SER A 76 -7.43 0.77 -4.64
C SER A 76 -5.99 1.17 -4.87
N ILE A 77 -5.08 0.40 -4.30
CA ILE A 77 -3.64 0.60 -4.46
C ILE A 77 -3.13 -0.54 -5.34
N TRP A 78 -2.29 -0.20 -6.32
CA TRP A 78 -1.72 -1.17 -7.23
C TRP A 78 -0.21 -1.16 -7.08
N LEU A 79 0.34 -2.29 -6.63
CA LEU A 79 1.77 -2.51 -6.48
C LEU A 79 2.24 -3.42 -7.60
N TYR A 80 3.33 -3.07 -8.26
CA TYR A 80 3.82 -3.83 -9.40
C TYR A 80 5.10 -4.56 -9.02
N THR A 81 5.16 -5.84 -9.33
CA THR A 81 6.30 -6.70 -9.05
C THR A 81 6.66 -7.52 -10.29
N ARG A 82 7.91 -7.89 -10.41
CA ARG A 82 8.36 -8.71 -11.54
C ARG A 82 8.06 -10.20 -11.35
N ASP A 83 7.63 -10.59 -10.14
CA ASP A 83 7.35 -12.00 -9.85
C ASP A 83 6.11 -12.12 -8.96
N VAL A 84 4.95 -12.13 -9.59
CA VAL A 84 3.66 -12.21 -8.90
C VAL A 84 3.53 -13.52 -8.13
N LYS A 85 4.00 -14.63 -8.70
CA LYS A 85 3.87 -15.94 -8.05
C LYS A 85 4.72 -16.00 -6.77
N ALA A 86 5.94 -15.48 -6.81
CA ALA A 86 6.79 -15.44 -5.63
C ALA A 86 6.19 -14.55 -4.55
N ALA A 87 5.63 -13.40 -4.94
CA ALA A 87 4.95 -12.52 -3.99
C ALA A 87 3.77 -13.22 -3.34
N HIS A 88 2.94 -13.89 -4.14
CA HIS A 88 1.78 -14.63 -3.65
C HIS A 88 2.18 -15.71 -2.64
N THR A 89 3.17 -16.53 -2.99
CA THR A 89 3.66 -17.60 -2.14
C THR A 89 4.25 -17.05 -0.84
N SER A 90 5.05 -15.99 -0.94
CA SER A 90 5.69 -15.38 0.22
C SER A 90 4.67 -14.81 1.21
N LEU A 91 3.67 -14.08 0.69
CA LEU A 91 2.64 -13.49 1.55
C LEU A 91 1.77 -14.58 2.19
N GLN A 92 1.42 -15.60 1.43
CA GLN A 92 0.64 -16.72 1.95
C GLN A 92 1.40 -17.44 3.08
N SER A 93 2.70 -17.64 2.92
CA SER A 93 3.52 -18.29 3.94
C SER A 93 3.67 -17.44 5.21
N ARG A 94 3.45 -16.14 5.11
CA ARG A 94 3.47 -15.22 6.26
C ARG A 94 2.11 -15.08 6.93
N GLY A 95 1.11 -15.82 6.46
CA GLY A 95 -0.22 -15.79 7.03
C GLY A 95 -1.12 -14.69 6.48
N VAL A 96 -0.71 -14.00 5.44
CA VAL A 96 -1.57 -13.00 4.78
C VAL A 96 -2.62 -13.72 3.97
N GLU A 97 -3.87 -13.32 4.11
CA GLU A 97 -4.95 -13.88 3.30
C GLU A 97 -4.88 -13.28 1.91
N VAL A 98 -4.50 -14.11 0.94
CA VAL A 98 -4.29 -13.69 -0.45
C VAL A 98 -5.39 -14.23 -1.35
N GLY A 99 -5.81 -13.43 -2.33
CA GLY A 99 -6.73 -13.89 -3.36
C GLY A 99 -6.04 -14.82 -4.35
N THR A 100 -6.83 -15.41 -5.21
CA THR A 100 -6.32 -16.24 -6.31
C THR A 100 -5.64 -15.34 -7.35
N ILE A 101 -4.56 -15.82 -7.95
CA ILE A 101 -3.93 -15.09 -9.05
C ILE A 101 -4.83 -15.20 -10.29
N ASP A 102 -5.23 -14.04 -10.81
CA ASP A 102 -6.00 -13.93 -12.05
C ASP A 102 -5.08 -13.45 -13.17
N TYR A 103 -5.46 -13.76 -14.40
CA TYR A 103 -4.68 -13.38 -15.58
C TYR A 103 -5.57 -12.61 -16.55
N PRO A 104 -5.95 -11.35 -16.19
CA PRO A 104 -6.85 -10.58 -17.04
C PRO A 104 -6.16 -10.16 -18.35
N PHE A 105 -6.99 -9.83 -19.35
CA PHE A 105 -6.45 -9.48 -20.67
C PHE A 105 -5.50 -8.27 -20.61
N TYR A 106 -5.75 -7.34 -19.69
CA TYR A 106 -4.92 -6.14 -19.57
C TYR A 106 -3.62 -6.39 -18.80
N ASN A 107 -3.49 -7.56 -18.14
CA ASN A 107 -2.27 -7.94 -17.44
C ASN A 107 -2.10 -9.46 -17.48
N PRO A 108 -1.64 -10.02 -18.62
CA PRO A 108 -1.50 -11.47 -18.74
C PRO A 108 -0.45 -12.07 -17.81
N GLY A 109 0.44 -11.27 -17.25
CA GLY A 109 1.41 -11.71 -16.25
C GLY A 109 0.80 -12.03 -14.90
N GLY A 110 -0.42 -11.58 -14.65
CA GLY A 110 -1.18 -11.94 -13.47
C GLY A 110 -1.25 -10.87 -12.39
N GLU A 111 -2.25 -11.02 -11.55
CA GLU A 111 -2.47 -10.14 -10.41
C GLU A 111 -3.26 -10.87 -9.33
N PHE A 112 -3.13 -10.43 -8.10
CA PHE A 112 -3.99 -10.85 -6.99
C PHE A 112 -4.15 -9.67 -6.05
N HIS A 113 -5.05 -9.78 -5.08
CA HIS A 113 -5.22 -8.67 -4.15
C HIS A 113 -5.31 -9.17 -2.70
N VAL A 114 -5.01 -8.26 -1.79
CA VAL A 114 -5.16 -8.42 -0.35
C VAL A 114 -5.91 -7.20 0.17
N HIS A 115 -6.43 -7.29 1.38
CA HIS A 115 -7.07 -6.16 2.05
C HIS A 115 -6.24 -5.78 3.27
N ASP A 116 -6.00 -4.49 3.45
CA ASP A 116 -5.34 -4.02 4.67
C ASP A 116 -6.34 -4.05 5.84
N PRO A 117 -5.87 -3.77 7.08
CA PRO A 117 -6.75 -3.84 8.25
C PRO A 117 -7.99 -2.94 8.19
N ASP A 118 -7.96 -1.87 7.40
CA ASP A 118 -9.10 -0.96 7.24
C ASP A 118 -9.90 -1.24 5.96
N GLY A 119 -9.61 -2.33 5.28
CA GLY A 119 -10.37 -2.76 4.11
C GLY A 119 -9.92 -2.16 2.79
N TYR A 120 -8.81 -1.42 2.76
CA TYR A 120 -8.27 -0.93 1.49
C TYR A 120 -7.78 -2.10 0.65
N ALA A 121 -8.23 -2.16 -0.60
CA ALA A 121 -7.78 -3.20 -1.52
C ALA A 121 -6.40 -2.85 -2.05
N VAL A 122 -5.46 -3.79 -1.90
CA VAL A 122 -4.10 -3.65 -2.40
C VAL A 122 -3.88 -4.75 -3.44
N PHE A 123 -3.74 -4.35 -4.69
CA PHE A 123 -3.50 -5.28 -5.79
C PHE A 123 -2.00 -5.43 -5.98
N ILE A 124 -1.55 -6.65 -6.19
CA ILE A 124 -0.16 -6.96 -6.53
C ILE A 124 -0.18 -7.54 -7.93
N ALA A 125 0.40 -6.80 -8.85
CA ALA A 125 0.26 -7.04 -10.28
C ALA A 125 1.64 -7.19 -10.94
N HIS A 126 1.67 -7.92 -12.05
CA HIS A 126 2.91 -8.14 -12.78
C HIS A 126 3.38 -6.84 -13.44
N LEU A 127 4.67 -6.57 -13.29
CA LEU A 127 5.34 -5.46 -13.96
C LEU A 127 6.08 -6.01 -15.18
N ASP A 128 5.76 -5.46 -16.34
CA ASP A 128 6.46 -5.80 -17.59
C ASP A 128 7.82 -5.13 -17.70
#